data_ec0ffa860c6e674538cb8884938e0173
#
_entry.id   ec0ffa860c6e674538cb8884938e0173
#
_cell.length_a   1.000
_cell.length_b   1.000
_cell.length_c   1.000
_cell.angle_alpha   90.00
_cell.angle_beta   90.00
_cell.angle_gamma   90.00
#
_symmetry.space_group_name_H-M   'P 1'
#
loop_
_entity.id
_entity.type
_entity.pdbx_description
1 polymer ?
#
loop_
_entity_poly.entity_id
_entity_poly.type
_entity_poly.pdbx_seq_one_letter_code
_entity_poly.pdbx_strand_id
1 'polypeptide(L)'
;MLAALMSGQPPVMKNLPFIFRSEIKMYGFIVSTLLPKYLDQFYSEIPALIAEGKFKCFEEIRQGLENTEQALLDVLKGRNQGKMVIAAGEDI
;
A
#
# COMPACT_ATOMS: atom_id res chain seq x y z
N MET A 1 -3.97 0.15 10.33
CA MET A 1 -4.50 1.50 10.07
C MET A 1 -5.87 1.50 9.39
N LEU A 2 -6.06 0.76 8.29
CA LEU A 2 -7.34 0.72 7.57
C LEU A 2 -8.51 0.21 8.44
N ALA A 3 -8.29 -0.84 9.22
CA ALA A 3 -9.30 -1.39 10.14
C ALA A 3 -9.73 -0.38 11.22
N ALA A 4 -8.82 0.44 11.72
CA ALA A 4 -9.15 1.49 12.69
C ALA A 4 -9.97 2.62 12.07
N LEU A 5 -9.68 2.99 10.81
CA LEU A 5 -10.47 3.96 10.06
C LEU A 5 -11.91 3.47 9.82
N MET A 6 -12.08 2.18 9.58
CA MET A 6 -13.39 1.57 9.33
C MET A 6 -14.23 1.41 10.59
N SER A 7 -13.62 1.17 11.74
CA SER A 7 -14.33 0.99 13.01
C SER A 7 -14.83 2.32 13.61
N GLY A 8 -14.35 3.46 13.09
CA GLY A 8 -14.66 4.78 13.65
C GLY A 8 -14.10 5.04 15.05
N GLN A 9 -13.30 4.11 15.56
CA GLN A 9 -12.65 4.24 16.88
C GLN A 9 -11.17 4.59 16.71
N PRO A 10 -10.62 5.49 17.53
CA PRO A 10 -9.19 5.77 17.49
C PRO A 10 -8.38 4.52 17.88
N PRO A 11 -7.26 4.26 17.22
CA PRO A 11 -6.40 3.14 17.57
C PRO A 11 -5.85 3.31 18.98
N VAL A 12 -5.98 2.29 19.81
CA VAL A 12 -5.39 2.28 21.16
C VAL A 12 -3.94 1.82 21.05
N MET A 13 -3.01 2.70 21.38
CA MET A 13 -1.58 2.41 21.39
C MET A 13 -1.11 2.10 22.82
N LYS A 14 -1.03 0.81 23.13
CA LYS A 14 -0.63 0.34 24.48
C LYS A 14 0.89 0.39 24.71
N ASN A 15 1.66 0.39 23.64
CA ASN A 15 3.12 0.20 23.68
C ASN A 15 3.92 1.52 23.56
N LEU A 16 3.29 2.67 23.65
CA LEU A 16 3.98 3.97 23.62
C LEU A 16 5.14 4.10 24.61
N PRO A 17 5.06 3.56 25.86
CA PRO A 17 6.17 3.62 26.80
C PRO A 17 7.44 2.92 26.33
N PHE A 18 7.37 1.97 25.37
CA PHE A 18 8.55 1.34 24.79
C PHE A 18 9.42 2.31 23.97
N ILE A 19 8.82 3.35 23.40
CA ILE A 19 9.57 4.41 22.68
C ILE A 19 10.59 5.03 23.64
N PHE A 20 10.15 5.40 24.84
CA PHE A 20 11.01 5.97 25.86
C PHE A 20 12.05 4.97 26.37
N ARG A 21 11.63 3.77 26.70
CA ARG A 21 12.52 2.74 27.31
C ARG A 21 13.60 2.25 26.36
N SER A 22 13.34 2.27 25.04
CA SER A 22 14.24 1.74 24.01
C SER A 22 14.90 2.87 23.18
N GLU A 23 14.74 4.12 23.59
CA GLU A 23 15.29 5.30 22.89
C GLU A 23 14.95 5.33 21.39
N ILE A 24 13.73 4.90 21.02
CA ILE A 24 13.27 4.81 19.65
C ILE A 24 12.97 6.21 19.11
N LYS A 25 13.44 6.50 17.91
CA LYS A 25 13.10 7.72 17.18
C LYS A 25 11.94 7.43 16.23
N MET A 26 10.86 8.21 16.35
CA MET A 26 9.71 8.15 15.44
C MET A 26 9.63 9.40 14.58
N TYR A 27 9.42 9.20 13.28
CA TYR A 27 9.26 10.30 12.31
C TYR A 27 7.92 10.13 11.60
N GLY A 28 7.13 11.20 11.57
CA GLY A 28 5.88 11.25 10.81
C GLY A 28 6.11 11.95 9.46
N PHE A 29 5.55 11.40 8.39
CA PHE A 29 5.53 12.04 7.09
C PHE A 29 4.28 11.66 6.31
N ILE A 30 3.92 12.49 5.36
CA ILE A 30 2.85 12.22 4.38
C ILE A 30 3.48 12.27 3.00
N VAL A 31 3.24 11.24 2.20
CA VAL A 31 3.83 11.12 0.86
C VAL A 31 3.49 12.32 -0.05
N SER A 32 2.30 12.89 0.09
CA SER A 32 1.86 14.05 -0.70
C SER A 32 2.74 15.29 -0.53
N THR A 33 3.37 15.47 0.63
CA THR A 33 4.30 16.59 0.87
C THR A 33 5.69 16.33 0.29
N LEU A 34 6.06 15.07 0.14
CA LEU A 34 7.34 14.65 -0.43
C LEU A 34 7.29 14.47 -1.95
N LEU A 35 6.11 14.18 -2.49
CA LEU A 35 5.91 13.85 -3.90
C LEU A 35 6.49 14.91 -4.86
N PRO A 36 6.24 16.23 -4.70
CA PRO A 36 6.78 17.23 -5.61
C PRO A 36 8.31 17.25 -5.68
N LYS A 37 8.98 16.87 -4.59
CA LYS A 37 10.44 16.87 -4.50
C LYS A 37 11.06 15.65 -5.22
N TYR A 38 10.40 14.51 -5.21
CA TYR A 38 10.99 13.25 -5.67
C TYR A 38 10.32 12.68 -6.93
N LEU A 39 9.29 13.34 -7.47
CA LEU A 39 8.49 12.82 -8.58
C LEU A 39 9.31 12.58 -9.84
N ASP A 40 10.13 13.57 -10.22
CA ASP A 40 10.96 13.48 -11.43
C ASP A 40 12.00 12.36 -11.31
N GLN A 41 12.64 12.26 -10.15
CA GLN A 41 13.60 11.20 -9.85
C GLN A 41 12.92 9.83 -9.89
N PHE A 42 11.74 9.71 -9.29
CA PHE A 42 10.96 8.48 -9.29
C PHE A 42 10.67 7.98 -10.71
N TYR A 43 10.15 8.84 -11.57
CA TYR A 43 9.82 8.45 -12.95
C TYR A 43 11.05 8.19 -13.83
N SER A 44 12.19 8.75 -13.52
CA SER A 44 13.43 8.46 -14.23
C SER A 44 14.08 7.14 -13.84
N GLU A 45 13.97 6.75 -12.57
CA GLU A 45 14.69 5.58 -12.04
C GLU A 45 13.81 4.32 -11.94
N ILE A 46 12.61 4.41 -11.38
CA ILE A 46 11.81 3.22 -11.04
C ILE A 46 11.33 2.44 -12.27
N PRO A 47 10.80 3.08 -13.34
CA PRO A 47 10.39 2.33 -14.53
C PRO A 47 11.54 1.57 -15.19
N ALA A 48 12.74 2.14 -15.20
CA ALA A 48 13.93 1.48 -15.73
C ALA A 48 14.30 0.24 -14.90
N LEU A 49 14.26 0.34 -13.56
CA LEU A 49 14.54 -0.78 -12.67
C LEU A 49 13.52 -1.92 -12.81
N ILE A 50 12.26 -1.59 -13.07
CA ILE A 50 11.21 -2.58 -13.34
C ILE A 50 11.48 -3.27 -14.68
N ALA A 51 11.79 -2.51 -15.74
CA ALA A 51 12.08 -3.04 -17.07
C ALA A 51 13.31 -3.96 -17.07
N GLU A 52 14.32 -3.65 -16.26
CA GLU A 52 15.52 -4.48 -16.07
C GLU A 52 15.29 -5.71 -15.18
N GLY A 53 14.11 -5.87 -14.62
CA GLY A 53 13.78 -6.97 -13.69
C GLY A 53 14.43 -6.88 -12.32
N LYS A 54 15.08 -5.76 -11.99
CA LYS A 54 15.67 -5.51 -10.67
C LYS A 54 14.64 -5.21 -9.60
N PHE A 55 13.48 -4.71 -10.01
CA PHE A 55 12.34 -4.42 -9.15
C PHE A 55 11.17 -5.34 -9.53
N LYS A 56 10.70 -6.15 -8.59
CA LYS A 56 9.58 -7.06 -8.82
C LYS A 56 8.31 -6.47 -8.21
N CYS A 57 7.29 -6.29 -9.04
CA CYS A 57 5.95 -5.93 -8.60
C CYS A 57 5.12 -7.21 -8.43
N PHE A 58 4.39 -7.28 -7.34
CA PHE A 58 3.44 -8.38 -7.10
C PHE A 58 2.03 -7.84 -7.24
N GLU A 59 1.30 -8.41 -8.20
CA GLU A 59 -0.08 -8.07 -8.47
C GLU A 59 -0.94 -9.31 -8.35
N GLU A 60 -2.12 -9.17 -7.76
CA GLU A 60 -3.17 -10.19 -7.75
C GLU A 60 -4.26 -9.71 -8.70
N ILE A 61 -4.28 -10.28 -9.91
CA ILE A 61 -5.21 -9.87 -10.97
C ILE A 61 -6.44 -10.77 -10.93
N ARG A 62 -7.63 -10.17 -10.86
CA ARG A 62 -8.91 -10.87 -11.01
C ARG A 62 -9.63 -10.35 -12.23
N GLN A 63 -10.12 -11.27 -13.05
CA GLN A 63 -10.84 -10.97 -14.27
C GLN A 63 -12.33 -10.70 -13.96
N GLY A 64 -12.86 -9.66 -14.62
CA GLY A 64 -14.27 -9.32 -14.58
C GLY A 64 -14.65 -8.36 -13.44
N LEU A 65 -15.48 -7.37 -13.77
CA LEU A 65 -16.00 -6.39 -12.81
C LEU A 65 -16.87 -7.00 -11.71
N GLU A 66 -17.48 -8.15 -11.97
CA GLU A 66 -18.28 -8.92 -11.02
C GLU A 66 -17.49 -9.36 -9.78
N ASN A 67 -16.17 -9.45 -9.89
CA ASN A 67 -15.30 -9.83 -8.78
C ASN A 67 -14.84 -8.63 -7.91
N THR A 68 -15.26 -7.42 -8.23
CA THR A 68 -14.84 -6.19 -7.52
C THR A 68 -15.23 -6.20 -6.05
N GLU A 69 -16.47 -6.60 -5.76
CA GLU A 69 -16.97 -6.65 -4.37
C GLU A 69 -16.17 -7.61 -3.51
N GLN A 70 -15.95 -8.82 -3.99
CA GLN A 70 -15.16 -9.81 -3.27
C GLN A 70 -13.69 -9.39 -3.14
N ALA A 71 -13.13 -8.79 -4.18
CA ALA A 71 -11.76 -8.28 -4.15
C ALA A 71 -11.58 -7.16 -3.10
N LEU A 72 -12.55 -6.26 -2.98
CA LEU A 72 -12.55 -5.23 -1.95
C LEU A 72 -12.58 -5.84 -0.54
N LEU A 73 -13.47 -6.81 -0.32
CA LEU A 73 -13.54 -7.51 0.98
C LEU A 73 -12.23 -8.23 1.33
N ASP A 74 -11.57 -8.81 0.34
CA ASP A 74 -10.30 -9.50 0.57
C ASP A 74 -9.17 -8.52 0.91
N VAL A 75 -9.13 -7.36 0.26
CA VAL A 75 -8.18 -6.29 0.63
C VAL A 75 -8.42 -5.79 2.05
N LEU A 76 -9.68 -5.56 2.43
CA LEU A 76 -10.05 -5.11 3.78
C LEU A 76 -9.69 -6.15 4.86
N LYS A 77 -9.75 -7.42 4.53
CA LYS A 77 -9.40 -8.55 5.41
C LYS A 77 -7.90 -8.92 5.35
N GLY A 78 -7.11 -8.25 4.50
CA GLY A 78 -5.69 -8.53 4.33
C GLY A 78 -5.39 -9.89 3.71
N ARG A 79 -6.26 -10.41 2.86
CA ARG A 79 -6.11 -11.72 2.21
C ARG A 79 -5.32 -11.68 0.91
N ASN A 80 -5.19 -10.49 0.29
CA ASN A 80 -4.43 -10.31 -0.92
C ASN A 80 -2.93 -10.40 -0.67
N GLN A 81 -2.20 -11.00 -1.62
CA GLN A 81 -0.74 -11.17 -1.55
C GLN A 81 0.04 -10.13 -2.36
N GLY A 82 -0.64 -9.26 -3.09
CA GLY A 82 -0.05 -8.21 -3.88
C GLY A 82 -1.02 -7.07 -4.10
N LYS A 83 -0.73 -6.21 -5.06
CA LYS A 83 -1.68 -5.18 -5.47
C LYS A 83 -2.91 -5.83 -6.10
N MET A 84 -4.06 -5.69 -5.46
CA MET A 84 -5.32 -6.18 -6.04
C MET A 84 -5.68 -5.32 -7.25
N VAL A 85 -5.86 -5.98 -8.39
CA VAL A 85 -6.21 -5.36 -9.67
C VAL A 85 -7.42 -6.10 -10.25
N ILE A 86 -8.43 -5.35 -10.67
CA ILE A 86 -9.57 -5.89 -11.40
C ILE A 86 -9.39 -5.56 -12.88
N ALA A 87 -9.26 -6.60 -13.69
CA ALA A 87 -9.23 -6.48 -15.14
C ALA A 87 -10.66 -6.43 -15.68
N ALA A 88 -11.08 -5.26 -16.17
CA ALA A 88 -12.44 -5.05 -16.68
C ALA A 88 -12.68 -5.64 -18.09
N GLY A 89 -11.62 -6.00 -18.81
CA GLY A 89 -11.64 -6.52 -20.17
C GLY A 89 -10.59 -7.62 -20.39
N GLU A 90 -10.53 -8.14 -21.62
CA GLU A 90 -9.65 -9.25 -21.97
C GLU A 90 -8.17 -8.84 -22.20
N ASP A 91 -7.85 -7.53 -22.22
CA ASP A 91 -6.57 -6.98 -22.68
C ASP A 91 -5.58 -6.62 -21.56
N ILE A 92 -5.59 -7.36 -20.49
CA ILE A 92 -4.56 -7.17 -19.44
C ILE A 92 -3.73 -8.43 -19.28
#